data_a249f8e36aa17aa71c223eeb34c09b58
#
_entry.id   a249f8e36aa17aa71c223eeb34c09b58
#
_cell.length_a   1.000
_cell.length_b   1.000
_cell.length_c   1.000
_cell.angle_alpha   90.00
_cell.angle_beta   90.00
_cell.angle_gamma   90.00
#
_symmetry.space_group_name_H-M   'P 1'
#
loop_
_entity.id
_entity.type
_entity.pdbx_description
1 polymer ?
#
loop_
_entity_poly.entity_id
_entity_poly.type
_entity_poly.pdbx_seq_one_letter_code
_entity_poly.pdbx_strand_id
1 'polypeptide(L)'
;MAGSDEFDLDFTSLLNPATAVPEPAATRRQEVALNDEAVIGESKLARNGFFVRLFPDAPRRAPASVPLKILVIEDDEVTSALLKRILEKAGYQALIAANRAGIVAAMKSKPDLVILDILLPDANGFDILNRIRSSSSLRTLPVLMLSGLGSLEDIMKGLKMGANGYLTKPARAKSLLNAIEEVMFK
;
A
#
# COMPACT_ATOMS: atom_id res chain seq x y z
N MET A 1 -2.66 36.09 -12.21
CA MET A 1 -2.59 35.76 -10.78
C MET A 1 -2.93 34.29 -10.67
N ALA A 2 -1.91 33.44 -10.63
CA ALA A 2 -2.06 32.00 -10.53
C ALA A 2 -2.14 31.67 -9.04
N GLY A 3 -3.29 31.14 -8.59
CA GLY A 3 -3.47 30.60 -7.25
C GLY A 3 -2.52 29.43 -7.06
N SER A 4 -1.56 29.58 -6.15
CA SER A 4 -0.81 28.50 -5.59
C SER A 4 -1.79 27.69 -4.75
N ASP A 5 -2.31 26.58 -5.30
CA ASP A 5 -2.93 25.52 -4.51
C ASP A 5 -1.83 24.98 -3.59
N GLU A 6 -1.77 25.58 -2.43
CA GLU A 6 -0.95 25.17 -1.31
C GLU A 6 -1.46 23.79 -0.89
N PHE A 7 -0.77 22.78 -1.35
CA PHE A 7 -1.00 21.36 -1.05
C PHE A 7 -0.51 21.13 0.38
N ASP A 8 -1.23 21.77 1.33
CA ASP A 8 -0.97 21.64 2.77
C ASP A 8 -1.53 20.31 3.26
N LEU A 9 -0.89 19.23 2.84
CA LEU A 9 -1.08 17.93 3.44
C LEU A 9 -0.30 17.93 4.75
N ASP A 10 -1.02 18.14 5.85
CA ASP A 10 -0.47 17.90 7.17
C ASP A 10 -0.20 16.42 7.39
N PHE A 11 0.90 15.92 6.78
CA PHE A 11 1.38 14.56 6.97
C PHE A 11 1.79 14.27 8.40
N THR A 12 2.01 15.30 9.23
CA THR A 12 2.31 15.11 10.65
C THR A 12 1.08 14.62 11.41
N SER A 13 -0.11 15.04 10.99
CA SER A 13 -1.37 14.54 11.56
C SER A 13 -1.62 13.07 11.19
N LEU A 14 -1.12 12.60 10.04
CA LEU A 14 -1.24 11.20 9.63
C LEU A 14 -0.58 10.22 10.59
N LEU A 15 0.41 10.68 11.35
CA LEU A 15 1.22 9.83 12.23
C LEU A 15 1.08 10.19 13.72
N ASN A 16 0.20 11.15 14.07
CA ASN A 16 -0.01 11.53 15.46
C ASN A 16 -0.92 10.51 16.18
N PRO A 17 -0.43 9.83 17.23
CA PRO A 17 -1.22 8.84 17.97
C PRO A 17 -2.40 9.45 18.75
N ALA A 18 -2.39 10.76 18.99
CA ALA A 18 -3.43 11.44 19.76
C ALA A 18 -4.71 11.75 18.97
N THR A 19 -4.69 11.66 17.65
CA THR A 19 -5.90 11.78 16.83
C THR A 19 -6.53 10.39 16.66
N ALA A 20 -7.43 10.02 17.57
CA ALA A 20 -8.34 8.91 17.34
C ALA A 20 -9.08 9.18 16.03
N VAL A 21 -8.80 8.40 15.00
CA VAL A 21 -9.58 8.42 13.77
C VAL A 21 -10.95 7.90 14.14
N PRO A 22 -12.05 8.67 13.99
CA PRO A 22 -13.38 8.13 14.21
C PRO A 22 -13.52 6.90 13.30
N GLU A 23 -14.05 5.80 13.86
CA GLU A 23 -14.40 4.65 13.04
C GLU A 23 -15.15 5.15 11.81
N PRO A 24 -14.78 4.72 10.59
CA PRO A 24 -15.48 5.15 9.40
C PRO A 24 -16.94 4.78 9.60
N ALA A 25 -17.81 5.80 9.63
CA ALA A 25 -19.24 5.60 9.65
C ALA A 25 -19.54 4.53 8.60
N ALA A 26 -20.19 3.45 9.05
CA ALA A 26 -20.49 2.30 8.23
C ALA A 26 -21.30 2.75 7.02
N THR A 27 -20.61 3.27 6.02
CA THR A 27 -21.15 3.39 4.69
C THR A 27 -21.43 1.96 4.30
N ARG A 28 -22.67 1.61 4.21
CA ARG A 28 -23.23 0.36 3.73
C ARG A 28 -22.56 -0.03 2.42
N ARG A 29 -21.31 -0.49 2.51
CA ARG A 29 -20.66 -1.22 1.43
C ARG A 29 -21.41 -2.55 1.42
N GLN A 30 -22.10 -2.84 0.33
CA GLN A 30 -22.62 -4.15 0.06
C GLN A 30 -21.55 -5.15 0.50
N GLU A 31 -21.90 -5.99 1.46
CA GLU A 31 -21.16 -7.22 1.72
C GLU A 31 -21.19 -7.98 0.41
N VAL A 32 -20.11 -7.83 -0.35
CA VAL A 32 -19.85 -8.76 -1.44
C VAL A 32 -19.66 -10.08 -0.71
N ALA A 33 -20.67 -10.92 -0.78
CA ALA A 33 -20.56 -12.28 -0.33
C ALA A 33 -19.26 -12.82 -0.90
N LEU A 34 -18.35 -13.25 -0.04
CA LEU A 34 -17.16 -13.99 -0.41
C LEU A 34 -17.68 -15.35 -0.88
N ASN A 35 -17.99 -15.47 -2.16
CA ASN A 35 -18.46 -16.69 -2.77
C ASN A 35 -17.29 -17.65 -2.87
N ASP A 36 -17.58 -18.91 -3.07
CA ASP A 36 -16.58 -20.00 -3.25
C ASP A 36 -15.49 -19.68 -4.30
N GLU A 37 -15.79 -18.80 -5.27
CA GLU A 37 -14.79 -18.30 -6.24
C GLU A 37 -13.65 -17.49 -5.61
N ALA A 38 -13.93 -16.74 -4.53
CA ALA A 38 -12.90 -16.03 -3.79
C ALA A 38 -11.95 -17.03 -3.08
N VAL A 39 -12.51 -18.12 -2.54
CA VAL A 39 -11.72 -19.20 -1.89
C VAL A 39 -10.84 -19.94 -2.91
N ILE A 40 -11.35 -20.17 -4.12
CA ILE A 40 -10.57 -20.80 -5.21
C ILE A 40 -9.47 -19.83 -5.71
N GLY A 41 -9.77 -18.54 -5.78
CA GLY A 41 -8.80 -17.47 -6.03
C GLY A 41 -7.70 -17.44 -4.96
N GLU A 42 -8.06 -17.56 -3.70
CA GLU A 42 -7.16 -17.65 -2.56
C GLU A 42 -6.10 -18.76 -2.73
N SER A 43 -6.51 -19.97 -3.11
CA SER A 43 -5.60 -21.11 -3.23
C SER A 43 -4.56 -20.92 -4.35
N LYS A 44 -4.93 -20.25 -5.45
CA LYS A 44 -4.02 -19.92 -6.55
C LYS A 44 -3.11 -18.76 -6.20
N LEU A 45 -3.63 -17.74 -5.52
CA LEU A 45 -2.88 -16.56 -5.11
C LEU A 45 -1.88 -16.89 -3.99
N ALA A 46 -2.29 -17.71 -3.01
CA ALA A 46 -1.40 -18.20 -1.96
C ALA A 46 -0.19 -18.96 -2.53
N ARG A 47 -0.38 -19.74 -3.59
CA ARG A 47 0.74 -20.43 -4.30
C ARG A 47 1.69 -19.47 -5.01
N ASN A 48 1.19 -18.30 -5.43
CA ASN A 48 1.99 -17.26 -6.09
C ASN A 48 2.58 -16.24 -5.11
N GLY A 49 2.22 -16.31 -3.83
CA GLY A 49 2.78 -15.47 -2.77
C GLY A 49 2.22 -14.04 -2.72
N PHE A 50 1.04 -13.78 -3.31
CA PHE A 50 0.36 -12.50 -3.17
C PHE A 50 -1.15 -12.61 -3.36
N PHE A 51 -1.88 -11.66 -2.73
CA PHE A 51 -3.31 -11.42 -2.96
C PHE A 51 -3.50 -10.02 -3.51
N VAL A 52 -4.21 -9.91 -4.62
CA VAL A 52 -4.55 -8.61 -5.21
C VAL A 52 -6.05 -8.40 -5.15
N ARG A 53 -6.46 -7.27 -4.61
CA ARG A 53 -7.83 -6.78 -4.71
C ARG A 53 -7.84 -5.56 -5.62
N LEU A 54 -8.55 -5.66 -6.73
CA LEU A 54 -8.76 -4.53 -7.61
C LEU A 54 -9.90 -3.67 -7.05
N PHE A 55 -9.65 -2.38 -6.89
CA PHE A 55 -10.73 -1.42 -6.68
C PHE A 55 -11.29 -1.04 -8.05
N PRO A 56 -12.58 -1.24 -8.30
CA PRO A 56 -13.20 -0.91 -9.60
C PRO A 56 -13.02 0.56 -9.99
N ASP A 57 -12.87 1.44 -9.00
CA ASP A 57 -12.77 2.89 -9.19
C ASP A 57 -11.32 3.41 -9.14
N ALA A 58 -10.31 2.55 -9.04
CA ALA A 58 -8.92 3.00 -9.10
C ALA A 58 -8.60 3.48 -10.52
N PRO A 59 -8.09 4.70 -10.69
CA PRO A 59 -7.72 5.18 -12.01
C PRO A 59 -6.61 4.30 -12.59
N ARG A 60 -6.91 3.58 -13.66
CA ARG A 60 -5.91 2.80 -14.40
C ARG A 60 -4.92 3.76 -15.02
N ARG A 61 -3.66 3.62 -14.69
CA ARG A 61 -2.61 4.44 -15.27
C ARG A 61 -2.14 3.83 -16.59
N ALA A 62 -2.08 4.65 -17.63
CA ALA A 62 -1.31 4.29 -18.82
C ALA A 62 0.19 4.20 -18.47
N PRO A 63 0.98 3.37 -19.18
CA PRO A 63 2.43 3.34 -19.01
C PRO A 63 2.99 4.76 -19.16
N ALA A 64 3.59 5.28 -18.10
CA ALA A 64 4.11 6.63 -18.09
C ALA A 64 5.49 6.67 -18.75
N SER A 65 5.78 7.79 -19.44
CA SER A 65 7.13 8.07 -19.95
C SER A 65 8.16 8.38 -18.85
N VAL A 66 7.71 8.50 -17.60
CA VAL A 66 8.53 8.80 -16.42
C VAL A 66 8.45 7.61 -15.46
N PRO A 67 9.57 7.18 -14.84
CA PRO A 67 9.57 6.12 -13.86
C PRO A 67 8.57 6.37 -12.73
N LEU A 68 7.70 5.39 -12.46
CA LEU A 68 6.78 5.45 -11.33
C LEU A 68 7.55 5.43 -10.01
N LYS A 69 7.11 6.27 -9.08
CA LYS A 69 7.67 6.38 -7.73
C LYS A 69 6.98 5.40 -6.80
N ILE A 70 7.73 4.46 -6.28
CA ILE A 70 7.21 3.47 -5.31
C ILE A 70 7.84 3.74 -3.96
N LEU A 71 7.00 4.07 -2.98
CA LEU A 71 7.43 4.24 -1.60
C LEU A 71 7.40 2.90 -0.89
N VAL A 72 8.53 2.49 -0.36
CA VAL A 72 8.68 1.32 0.50
C VAL A 72 8.79 1.79 1.94
N ILE A 73 7.86 1.37 2.79
CA ILE A 73 7.84 1.63 4.23
C ILE A 73 8.22 0.33 4.92
N GLU A 74 9.47 0.24 5.37
CA GLU A 74 10.12 -0.97 5.89
C GLU A 74 11.29 -0.55 6.77
N ASP A 75 11.36 -1.06 8.00
CA ASP A 75 12.44 -0.75 8.96
C ASP A 75 13.65 -1.67 8.85
N ASP A 76 13.46 -2.90 8.37
CA ASP A 76 14.58 -3.83 8.13
C ASP A 76 15.42 -3.38 6.95
N GLU A 77 16.68 -3.02 7.22
CA GLU A 77 17.60 -2.49 6.22
C GLU A 77 17.90 -3.49 5.09
N VAL A 78 17.94 -4.78 5.39
CA VAL A 78 18.22 -5.83 4.39
C VAL A 78 17.04 -5.98 3.45
N THR A 79 15.83 -6.05 3.99
CA THR A 79 14.59 -6.14 3.22
C THR A 79 14.40 -4.89 2.37
N SER A 80 14.55 -3.70 2.94
CA SER A 80 14.39 -2.43 2.22
C SER A 80 15.42 -2.26 1.09
N ALA A 81 16.69 -2.64 1.32
CA ALA A 81 17.73 -2.61 0.29
C ALA A 81 17.44 -3.61 -0.85
N LEU A 82 16.94 -4.81 -0.51
CA LEU A 82 16.55 -5.82 -1.49
C LEU A 82 15.37 -5.33 -2.35
N LEU A 83 14.33 -4.80 -1.71
CA LEU A 83 13.15 -4.25 -2.41
C LEU A 83 13.55 -3.10 -3.33
N LYS A 84 14.36 -2.16 -2.83
CA LYS A 84 14.91 -1.07 -3.63
C LYS A 84 15.59 -1.58 -4.89
N ARG A 85 16.51 -2.54 -4.75
CA ARG A 85 17.24 -3.11 -5.89
C ARG A 85 16.31 -3.79 -6.91
N ILE A 86 15.28 -4.53 -6.45
CA ILE A 86 14.30 -5.17 -7.32
C ILE A 86 13.54 -4.12 -8.12
N LEU A 87 13.04 -3.07 -7.45
CA LEU A 87 12.26 -2.00 -8.04
C LEU A 87 13.07 -1.19 -9.07
N GLU A 88 14.28 -0.77 -8.69
CA GLU A 88 15.16 0.01 -9.57
C GLU A 88 15.58 -0.79 -10.81
N LYS A 89 15.85 -2.10 -10.65
CA LYS A 89 16.14 -2.98 -11.78
C LYS A 89 14.95 -3.15 -12.74
N ALA A 90 13.73 -3.02 -12.23
CA ALA A 90 12.51 -3.06 -13.03
C ALA A 90 12.12 -1.69 -13.63
N GLY A 91 12.92 -0.64 -13.42
CA GLY A 91 12.69 0.69 -13.97
C GLY A 91 11.82 1.61 -13.12
N TYR A 92 11.52 1.25 -11.88
CA TYR A 92 10.81 2.09 -10.93
C TYR A 92 11.78 2.99 -10.14
N GLN A 93 11.30 4.14 -9.68
CA GLN A 93 12.01 4.96 -8.69
C GLN A 93 11.60 4.53 -7.30
N ALA A 94 12.52 3.92 -6.53
CA ALA A 94 12.24 3.50 -5.16
C ALA A 94 12.54 4.63 -4.16
N LEU A 95 11.56 4.93 -3.29
CA LEU A 95 11.69 5.81 -2.13
C LEU A 95 11.63 4.93 -0.89
N ILE A 96 12.58 5.07 0.04
CA ILE A 96 12.64 4.22 1.24
C ILE A 96 12.33 5.08 2.47
N ALA A 97 11.49 4.56 3.35
CA ALA A 97 11.18 5.16 4.64
C ALA A 97 11.16 4.08 5.72
N ALA A 98 12.04 4.23 6.73
CA ALA A 98 12.17 3.27 7.83
C ALA A 98 11.46 3.72 9.12
N ASN A 99 10.95 4.95 9.16
CA ASN A 99 10.32 5.55 10.34
C ASN A 99 9.35 6.66 9.94
N ARG A 100 8.60 7.17 10.94
CA ARG A 100 7.59 8.22 10.72
C ARG A 100 8.10 9.45 10.00
N ALA A 101 9.27 9.96 10.38
CA ALA A 101 9.85 11.16 9.76
C ALA A 101 10.18 10.91 8.28
N GLY A 102 10.73 9.74 7.97
CA GLY A 102 11.01 9.29 6.60
C GLY A 102 9.73 9.15 5.77
N ILE A 103 8.66 8.60 6.36
CA ILE A 103 7.35 8.47 5.69
C ILE A 103 6.82 9.85 5.30
N VAL A 104 6.80 10.81 6.26
CA VAL A 104 6.35 12.18 6.01
C VAL A 104 7.15 12.85 4.89
N ALA A 105 8.48 12.70 4.92
CA ALA A 105 9.35 13.27 3.90
C ALA A 105 9.11 12.63 2.51
N ALA A 106 9.01 11.30 2.45
CA ALA A 106 8.81 10.56 1.22
C ALA A 106 7.44 10.82 0.57
N MET A 107 6.38 10.98 1.38
CA MET A 107 5.03 11.28 0.88
C MET A 107 4.95 12.63 0.17
N LYS A 108 5.80 13.62 0.53
CA LYS A 108 5.91 14.90 -0.20
C LYS A 108 6.35 14.72 -1.65
N SER A 109 7.05 13.63 -1.95
CA SER A 109 7.46 13.30 -3.32
C SER A 109 6.32 12.76 -4.18
N LYS A 110 5.10 12.62 -3.64
CA LYS A 110 3.89 12.11 -4.30
C LYS A 110 4.14 10.75 -4.93
N PRO A 111 4.31 9.69 -4.14
CA PRO A 111 4.50 8.34 -4.65
C PRO A 111 3.26 7.89 -5.43
N ASP A 112 3.47 7.01 -6.39
CA ASP A 112 2.43 6.42 -7.23
C ASP A 112 1.85 5.14 -6.61
N LEU A 113 2.64 4.47 -5.75
CA LEU A 113 2.27 3.27 -5.01
C LEU A 113 3.05 3.21 -3.71
N VAL A 114 2.45 2.64 -2.67
CA VAL A 114 3.09 2.36 -1.38
C VAL A 114 3.20 0.85 -1.19
N ILE A 115 4.38 0.37 -0.83
CA ILE A 115 4.62 -0.96 -0.26
C ILE A 115 4.82 -0.75 1.24
N LEU A 116 4.00 -1.39 2.06
CA LEU A 116 3.86 -1.08 3.48
C LEU A 116 4.02 -2.34 4.34
N ASP A 117 5.06 -2.37 5.17
CA ASP A 117 5.12 -3.37 6.23
C ASP A 117 4.09 -3.08 7.33
N ILE A 118 3.60 -4.14 7.96
CA ILE A 118 2.67 -4.06 9.09
C ILE A 118 3.44 -3.82 10.39
N LEU A 119 4.57 -4.50 10.55
CA LEU A 119 5.33 -4.49 11.79
C LEU A 119 6.46 -3.45 11.70
N LEU A 120 6.18 -2.24 12.13
CA LEU A 120 7.15 -1.16 12.23
C LEU A 120 7.42 -0.85 13.71
N PRO A 121 8.63 -0.43 14.10
CA PRO A 121 9.01 -0.23 15.50
C PRO A 121 8.24 0.91 16.18
N ASP A 122 7.83 1.92 15.44
CA ASP A 122 7.17 3.14 15.94
C ASP A 122 5.75 3.34 15.40
N ALA A 123 5.23 2.41 14.59
CA ALA A 123 3.91 2.49 13.98
C ALA A 123 3.37 1.10 13.63
N ASN A 124 2.05 1.00 13.44
CA ASN A 124 1.41 -0.17 12.87
C ASN A 124 0.99 0.11 11.44
N GLY A 125 1.36 -0.77 10.50
CA GLY A 125 1.02 -0.59 9.07
C GLY A 125 -0.48 -0.53 8.81
N PHE A 126 -1.30 -1.22 9.60
CA PHE A 126 -2.77 -1.09 9.48
C PHE A 126 -3.25 0.32 9.84
N ASP A 127 -2.64 0.97 10.84
CA ASP A 127 -2.99 2.34 11.21
C ASP A 127 -2.59 3.33 10.11
N ILE A 128 -1.43 3.11 9.50
CA ILE A 128 -0.98 3.91 8.34
C ILE A 128 -1.95 3.73 7.17
N LEU A 129 -2.33 2.49 6.85
CA LEU A 129 -3.31 2.19 5.80
C LEU A 129 -4.64 2.89 6.06
N ASN A 130 -5.16 2.79 7.28
CA ASN A 130 -6.42 3.43 7.68
C ASN A 130 -6.35 4.96 7.47
N ARG A 131 -5.25 5.60 7.85
CA ARG A 131 -5.04 7.03 7.66
C ARG A 131 -4.95 7.43 6.19
N ILE A 132 -4.25 6.63 5.36
CA ILE A 132 -4.23 6.84 3.90
C ILE A 132 -5.66 6.79 3.34
N ARG A 133 -6.48 5.83 3.76
CA ARG A 133 -7.86 5.68 3.27
C ARG A 133 -8.82 6.75 3.80
N SER A 134 -8.55 7.29 4.97
CA SER A 134 -9.35 8.37 5.56
C SER A 134 -9.00 9.76 4.99
N SER A 135 -7.84 9.91 4.37
CA SER A 135 -7.41 11.16 3.75
C SER A 135 -8.10 11.39 2.41
N SER A 136 -8.70 12.56 2.21
CA SER A 136 -9.36 12.92 0.94
C SER A 136 -8.40 12.90 -0.25
N SER A 137 -7.14 13.25 -0.04
CA SER A 137 -6.11 13.34 -1.08
C SER A 137 -5.35 12.05 -1.33
N LEU A 138 -5.33 11.11 -0.36
CA LEU A 138 -4.55 9.87 -0.45
C LEU A 138 -5.43 8.61 -0.55
N ARG A 139 -6.73 8.70 -0.35
CA ARG A 139 -7.61 7.52 -0.30
C ARG A 139 -7.55 6.62 -1.54
N THR A 140 -7.14 7.16 -2.68
CA THR A 140 -6.99 6.44 -3.95
C THR A 140 -5.56 5.97 -4.21
N LEU A 141 -4.60 6.34 -3.35
CA LEU A 141 -3.20 5.91 -3.49
C LEU A 141 -3.12 4.38 -3.34
N PRO A 142 -2.60 3.66 -4.33
CA PRO A 142 -2.44 2.22 -4.23
C PRO A 142 -1.52 1.82 -3.08
N VAL A 143 -1.93 0.81 -2.29
CA VAL A 143 -1.15 0.26 -1.17
C VAL A 143 -1.07 -1.25 -1.30
N LEU A 144 0.15 -1.77 -1.36
CA LEU A 144 0.47 -3.19 -1.22
C LEU A 144 1.01 -3.41 0.19
N MET A 145 0.32 -4.25 0.98
CA MET A 145 0.86 -4.69 2.27
C MET A 145 1.96 -5.71 2.03
N LEU A 146 3.05 -5.63 2.79
CA LEU A 146 4.15 -6.59 2.78
C LEU A 146 4.48 -6.96 4.23
N SER A 147 4.25 -8.20 4.64
CA SER A 147 4.43 -8.56 6.04
C SER A 147 4.84 -10.02 6.25
N GLY A 148 5.54 -10.26 7.36
CA GLY A 148 5.76 -11.60 7.89
C GLY A 148 4.49 -12.25 8.46
N LEU A 149 3.42 -11.47 8.70
CA LEU A 149 2.12 -11.97 9.10
C LEU A 149 1.43 -12.59 7.88
N GLY A 150 1.38 -13.90 7.83
CA GLY A 150 0.84 -14.66 6.70
C GLY A 150 -0.46 -15.40 7.04
N SER A 151 -1.11 -15.09 8.17
CA SER A 151 -2.40 -15.68 8.49
C SER A 151 -3.48 -15.16 7.54
N LEU A 152 -4.44 -16.01 7.22
CA LEU A 152 -5.58 -15.60 6.40
C LEU A 152 -6.32 -14.40 7.02
N GLU A 153 -6.42 -14.37 8.35
CA GLU A 153 -7.06 -13.29 9.08
C GLU A 153 -6.36 -11.93 8.84
N ASP A 154 -5.02 -11.89 8.91
CA ASP A 154 -4.24 -10.67 8.67
C ASP A 154 -4.38 -10.20 7.22
N ILE A 155 -4.33 -11.13 6.28
CA ILE A 155 -4.51 -10.84 4.85
C ILE A 155 -5.90 -10.24 4.60
N MET A 156 -6.94 -10.91 5.11
CA MET A 156 -8.33 -10.46 4.96
C MET A 156 -8.57 -9.11 5.65
N LYS A 157 -7.95 -8.89 6.82
CA LYS A 157 -7.99 -7.60 7.51
C LYS A 157 -7.42 -6.50 6.64
N GLY A 158 -6.21 -6.66 6.10
CA GLY A 158 -5.59 -5.66 5.23
C GLY A 158 -6.45 -5.33 4.00
N LEU A 159 -6.97 -6.36 3.33
CA LEU A 159 -7.84 -6.19 2.16
C LEU A 159 -9.17 -5.50 2.51
N LYS A 160 -9.82 -5.87 3.63
CA LYS A 160 -11.04 -5.21 4.11
C LYS A 160 -10.81 -3.75 4.47
N MET A 161 -9.65 -3.41 5.01
CA MET A 161 -9.25 -2.04 5.31
C MET A 161 -8.89 -1.22 4.07
N GLY A 162 -8.89 -1.85 2.90
CA GLY A 162 -8.72 -1.16 1.63
C GLY A 162 -7.31 -1.25 1.04
N ALA A 163 -6.46 -2.19 1.49
CA ALA A 163 -5.24 -2.51 0.75
C ALA A 163 -5.60 -3.01 -0.67
N ASN A 164 -4.77 -2.65 -1.65
CA ASN A 164 -4.94 -3.10 -3.03
C ASN A 164 -4.39 -4.50 -3.25
N GLY A 165 -3.49 -4.93 -2.38
CA GLY A 165 -2.95 -6.27 -2.37
C GLY A 165 -2.18 -6.55 -1.10
N TYR A 166 -1.80 -7.81 -0.91
CA TYR A 166 -1.06 -8.29 0.23
C TYR A 166 0.01 -9.30 -0.21
N LEU A 167 1.23 -9.10 0.23
CA LEU A 167 2.38 -9.95 -0.01
C LEU A 167 2.92 -10.48 1.30
N THR A 168 3.26 -11.76 1.36
CA THR A 168 3.94 -12.34 2.51
C THR A 168 5.46 -12.28 2.33
N LYS A 169 6.19 -11.97 3.39
CA LYS A 169 7.65 -12.05 3.45
C LYS A 169 8.08 -13.54 3.54
N PRO A 170 9.16 -13.95 2.89
CA PRO A 170 10.04 -13.16 2.02
C PRO A 170 9.42 -12.93 0.63
N ALA A 171 9.36 -11.67 0.20
CA ALA A 171 8.81 -11.33 -1.11
C ALA A 171 9.76 -11.78 -2.24
N ARG A 172 9.26 -12.65 -3.11
CA ARG A 172 9.99 -13.02 -4.32
C ARG A 172 9.86 -11.90 -5.34
N ALA A 173 10.95 -11.56 -6.04
CA ALA A 173 10.98 -10.47 -7.02
C ALA A 173 9.84 -10.59 -8.05
N LYS A 174 9.60 -11.79 -8.59
CA LYS A 174 8.52 -12.04 -9.57
C LYS A 174 7.14 -11.74 -8.98
N SER A 175 6.86 -12.20 -7.74
CA SER A 175 5.57 -11.98 -7.09
C SER A 175 5.34 -10.49 -6.81
N LEU A 176 6.37 -9.79 -6.35
CA LEU A 176 6.31 -8.35 -6.10
C LEU A 176 6.01 -7.57 -7.38
N LEU A 177 6.76 -7.83 -8.46
CA LEU A 177 6.58 -7.11 -9.73
C LEU A 177 5.22 -7.41 -10.35
N ASN A 178 4.75 -8.66 -10.32
CA ASN A 178 3.42 -9.02 -10.78
C ASN A 178 2.32 -8.29 -9.97
N ALA A 179 2.46 -8.23 -8.64
CA ALA A 179 1.49 -7.51 -7.80
C ALA A 179 1.45 -6.01 -8.12
N ILE A 180 2.60 -5.39 -8.38
CA ILE A 180 2.67 -3.99 -8.80
C ILE A 180 1.95 -3.80 -10.14
N GLU A 181 2.23 -4.66 -11.13
CA GLU A 181 1.58 -4.60 -12.44
C GLU A 181 0.06 -4.74 -12.33
N GLU A 182 -0.42 -5.70 -11.55
CA GLU A 182 -1.86 -5.93 -11.35
C GLU A 182 -2.54 -4.71 -10.71
N VAL A 183 -1.90 -4.09 -9.72
CA VAL A 183 -2.47 -2.96 -8.99
C VAL A 183 -2.41 -1.66 -9.78
N MET A 184 -1.36 -1.47 -10.60
CA MET A 184 -1.14 -0.21 -11.29
C MET A 184 -1.79 -0.13 -12.67
N PHE A 185 -1.89 -1.27 -13.37
CA PHE A 185 -2.20 -1.25 -14.81
C PHE A 185 -3.41 -2.14 -15.22
N LYS A 186 -3.88 -3.04 -14.34
CA LYS A 186 -5.04 -3.89 -14.62
C LYS A 186 -6.23 -3.53 -13.77
#